data_8bbadb6b79a61ee21dee288b16172209
#
_entry.id   8bbadb6b79a61ee21dee288b16172209
#
_cell.length_a   1.000
_cell.length_b   1.000
_cell.length_c   1.000
_cell.angle_alpha   90.00
_cell.angle_beta   90.00
_cell.angle_gamma   90.00
#
_symmetry.space_group_name_H-M   'P 1'
#
loop_
_entity.id
_entity.type
_entity.pdbx_description
1 polymer ?
#
loop_
_entity_poly.entity_id
_entity_poly.type
_entity_poly.pdbx_seq_one_letter_code
_entity_poly.pdbx_strand_id
1 'polypeptide(L)'
;LFEDNGFSGLRRVIDLSGDGPNNQGRPVDEARDAVVARGVTINGLPLMTSGEEAGDFSWGGIADLDAYYTACVTGGAGAFVIPVNDWSQFPEAIRRKLILELAGTWPKPGGTDVVVPVQASEAAVDCRIGERMWQQRLERWNPPN
;
A
#
# COMPACT_ATOMS: atom_id res chain seq x y z
N LEU A 1 9.67 3.92 17.11
CA LEU A 1 8.33 3.38 17.39
C LEU A 1 8.42 1.96 17.94
N PHE A 2 9.11 1.03 17.29
CA PHE A 2 9.21 -0.36 17.75
C PHE A 2 10.29 -0.63 18.79
N GLU A 3 11.31 0.22 18.86
CA GLU A 3 12.49 -0.02 19.71
C GLU A 3 12.35 0.57 21.12
N ASP A 4 11.48 1.58 21.29
CA ASP A 4 11.37 2.36 22.55
C ASP A 4 9.95 2.34 23.15
N ASN A 5 9.12 1.35 22.82
CA ASN A 5 7.74 1.27 23.31
C ASN A 5 7.54 0.33 24.50
N GLY A 6 8.61 -0.31 24.96
CA GLY A 6 8.55 -1.25 26.10
C GLY A 6 7.94 -2.61 25.78
N PHE A 7 7.55 -2.88 24.53
CA PHE A 7 7.01 -4.16 24.10
C PHE A 7 8.01 -4.93 23.23
N SER A 8 8.04 -6.25 23.37
CA SER A 8 8.78 -7.14 22.47
C SER A 8 7.81 -8.10 21.80
N GLY A 9 7.79 -8.09 20.46
CA GLY A 9 6.98 -9.00 19.66
C GLY A 9 7.87 -9.90 18.80
N LEU A 10 7.36 -11.09 18.47
CA LEU A 10 8.05 -12.02 17.55
C LEU A 10 8.08 -11.46 16.12
N ARG A 11 7.12 -10.67 15.76
CA ARG A 11 6.99 -10.00 14.44
C ARG A 11 6.66 -8.54 14.65
N ARG A 12 7.25 -7.71 13.79
CA ARG A 12 6.95 -6.28 13.71
C ARG A 12 6.28 -6.04 12.36
N VAL A 13 5.07 -5.53 12.38
CA VAL A 13 4.25 -5.32 11.18
C VAL A 13 3.71 -3.89 11.16
N ILE A 14 3.73 -3.30 9.98
CA ILE A 14 3.07 -2.03 9.67
C ILE A 14 1.98 -2.33 8.64
N ASP A 15 0.79 -1.83 8.86
CA ASP A 15 -0.31 -1.89 7.92
C ASP A 15 -0.58 -0.52 7.35
N LEU A 16 -0.56 -0.43 6.04
CA LEU A 16 -0.85 0.80 5.32
C LEU A 16 -2.14 0.64 4.53
N SER A 17 -3.10 1.54 4.78
CA SER A 17 -4.33 1.67 3.99
C SER A 17 -4.35 3.06 3.38
N GLY A 18 -4.74 3.17 2.12
CA GLY A 18 -4.85 4.46 1.44
C GLY A 18 -5.46 4.33 0.06
N ASP A 19 -5.93 5.43 -0.46
CA ASP A 19 -6.67 5.57 -1.71
C ASP A 19 -5.85 6.22 -2.85
N GLY A 20 -4.55 6.36 -2.64
CA GLY A 20 -3.64 6.96 -3.61
C GLY A 20 -2.16 6.68 -3.34
N PRO A 21 -1.29 7.09 -4.27
CA PRO A 21 0.15 6.98 -4.13
C PRO A 21 0.71 8.02 -3.15
N ASN A 22 1.92 7.76 -2.65
CA ASN A 22 2.68 8.73 -1.85
C ASN A 22 2.88 10.02 -2.64
N ASN A 23 2.57 11.17 -2.03
CA ASN A 23 2.66 12.47 -2.69
C ASN A 23 3.46 13.50 -1.88
N GLN A 24 3.90 13.16 -0.68
CA GLN A 24 4.66 14.04 0.20
C GLN A 24 5.67 13.27 1.05
N GLY A 25 6.71 13.97 1.47
CA GLY A 25 7.71 13.44 2.36
C GLY A 25 8.77 12.63 1.65
N ARG A 26 9.24 11.60 2.33
CA ARG A 26 10.26 10.70 1.79
C ARG A 26 9.67 9.79 0.70
N PRO A 27 10.41 9.51 -0.38
CA PRO A 27 9.99 8.53 -1.36
C PRO A 27 9.64 7.20 -0.72
N VAL A 28 8.51 6.62 -1.14
CA VAL A 28 7.91 5.45 -0.47
C VAL A 28 8.79 4.22 -0.55
N ASP A 29 9.43 4.00 -1.70
CA ASP A 29 10.35 2.90 -1.96
C ASP A 29 11.57 2.95 -1.02
N GLU A 30 12.17 4.12 -0.86
CA GLU A 30 13.28 4.33 0.08
C GLU A 30 12.84 4.15 1.55
N ALA A 31 11.64 4.63 1.89
CA ALA A 31 11.10 4.46 3.24
C ALA A 31 10.80 2.99 3.55
N ARG A 32 10.18 2.27 2.60
CA ARG A 32 9.92 0.85 2.68
C ARG A 32 11.22 0.07 2.89
N ASP A 33 12.22 0.29 2.04
CA ASP A 33 13.47 -0.45 2.08
C ASP A 33 14.19 -0.26 3.42
N ALA A 34 14.19 0.97 3.95
CA ALA A 34 14.78 1.27 5.25
C ALA A 34 14.05 0.58 6.41
N VAL A 35 12.76 0.34 6.29
CA VAL A 35 11.93 -0.34 7.31
C VAL A 35 12.11 -1.85 7.20
N VAL A 36 12.08 -2.40 5.98
CA VAL A 36 12.27 -3.83 5.70
C VAL A 36 13.67 -4.28 6.12
N ALA A 37 14.71 -3.46 5.89
CA ALA A 37 16.07 -3.75 6.35
C ALA A 37 16.20 -3.90 7.88
N ARG A 38 15.22 -3.38 8.64
CA ARG A 38 15.12 -3.57 10.10
C ARG A 38 14.28 -4.79 10.51
N GLY A 39 13.92 -5.65 9.57
CA GLY A 39 13.11 -6.85 9.81
C GLY A 39 11.65 -6.53 10.12
N VAL A 40 11.13 -5.42 9.64
CA VAL A 40 9.70 -5.07 9.75
C VAL A 40 8.99 -5.46 8.46
N THR A 41 7.82 -6.06 8.57
CA THR A 41 6.96 -6.36 7.42
C THR A 41 5.97 -5.21 7.21
N ILE A 42 5.71 -4.84 5.96
CA ILE A 42 4.72 -3.84 5.60
C ILE A 42 3.66 -4.51 4.73
N ASN A 43 2.41 -4.55 5.21
CA ASN A 43 1.25 -5.01 4.46
C ASN A 43 0.46 -3.82 3.91
N GLY A 44 -0.28 -4.04 2.82
CA GLY A 44 -1.05 -3.00 2.14
C GLY A 44 -2.53 -3.34 1.96
N LEU A 45 -3.37 -2.34 2.19
CA LEU A 45 -4.80 -2.35 1.84
C LEU A 45 -5.07 -1.15 0.95
N PRO A 46 -4.76 -1.21 -0.36
CA PRO A 46 -5.12 -0.16 -1.29
C PRO A 46 -6.64 -0.09 -1.46
N LEU A 47 -7.17 1.13 -1.31
CA LEU A 47 -8.58 1.42 -1.51
C LEU A 47 -8.78 1.84 -2.96
N MET A 48 -9.28 0.92 -3.78
CA MET A 48 -9.50 1.11 -5.23
C MET A 48 -10.80 1.89 -5.52
N THR A 49 -11.35 2.57 -4.52
CA THR A 49 -12.66 3.23 -4.58
C THR A 49 -12.64 4.56 -5.33
N SER A 50 -11.50 5.00 -5.83
CA SER A 50 -11.34 6.26 -6.59
C SER A 50 -11.78 6.15 -8.05
N GLY A 51 -12.55 5.12 -8.43
CA GLY A 51 -13.15 4.94 -9.74
C GLY A 51 -14.30 5.90 -10.03
N GLU A 52 -14.83 5.88 -11.21
CA GLU A 52 -15.77 6.73 -11.96
C GLU A 52 -16.81 7.59 -11.20
N GLU A 53 -17.10 7.31 -9.91
CA GLU A 53 -18.03 8.09 -9.08
C GLU A 53 -17.34 9.22 -8.28
N ALA A 54 -16.04 9.21 -8.17
CA ALA A 54 -15.28 10.24 -7.44
C ALA A 54 -15.01 11.46 -8.30
N GLY A 55 -16.02 12.06 -8.93
CA GLY A 55 -15.94 13.33 -9.69
C GLY A 55 -14.58 14.06 -9.65
N ASP A 56 -14.49 15.23 -10.19
CA ASP A 56 -13.28 16.09 -10.30
C ASP A 56 -12.48 16.34 -8.97
N PHE A 57 -12.90 15.70 -7.86
CA PHE A 57 -12.29 15.75 -6.53
C PHE A 57 -11.43 14.54 -6.17
N SER A 58 -11.18 13.59 -7.06
CA SER A 58 -10.23 12.51 -6.73
C SER A 58 -8.82 13.09 -6.59
N TRP A 59 -8.32 13.12 -5.39
CA TRP A 59 -7.03 13.73 -4.99
C TRP A 59 -5.81 12.95 -5.52
N GLY A 60 -5.89 12.38 -6.73
CA GLY A 60 -4.76 11.76 -7.39
C GLY A 60 -4.72 10.24 -7.29
N GLY A 61 -5.88 9.58 -7.31
CA GLY A 61 -5.94 8.13 -7.49
C GLY A 61 -5.28 7.69 -8.82
N ILE A 62 -4.67 6.52 -8.79
CA ILE A 62 -4.12 5.85 -9.98
C ILE A 62 -4.90 4.57 -10.21
N ALA A 63 -5.06 4.16 -11.48
CA ALA A 63 -5.84 2.99 -11.85
C ALA A 63 -5.28 1.69 -11.23
N ASP A 64 -3.95 1.56 -11.22
CA ASP A 64 -3.24 0.37 -10.78
C ASP A 64 -2.64 0.56 -9.37
N LEU A 65 -3.46 1.04 -8.42
CA LEU A 65 -2.99 1.30 -7.05
C LEU A 65 -2.55 0.02 -6.33
N ASP A 66 -3.17 -1.11 -6.61
CA ASP A 66 -2.77 -2.43 -6.11
C ASP A 66 -1.39 -2.85 -6.61
N ALA A 67 -1.08 -2.60 -7.88
CA ALA A 67 0.25 -2.82 -8.45
C ALA A 67 1.28 -1.88 -7.81
N TYR A 68 0.92 -0.59 -7.61
CA TYR A 68 1.76 0.37 -6.90
C TYR A 68 2.06 -0.08 -5.46
N TYR A 69 1.04 -0.53 -4.71
CA TYR A 69 1.24 -1.05 -3.36
C TYR A 69 2.16 -2.27 -3.36
N THR A 70 1.94 -3.19 -4.30
CA THR A 70 2.76 -4.41 -4.42
C THR A 70 4.22 -4.10 -4.72
N ALA A 71 4.49 -3.19 -5.64
CA ALA A 71 5.84 -2.89 -6.10
C ALA A 71 6.58 -1.87 -5.22
N CYS A 72 5.88 -0.88 -4.67
CA CYS A 72 6.49 0.31 -4.09
C CYS A 72 6.31 0.44 -2.57
N VAL A 73 5.15 0.00 -2.05
CA VAL A 73 4.74 0.30 -0.67
C VAL A 73 5.03 -0.86 0.28
N THR A 74 4.66 -2.07 -0.12
CA THR A 74 4.73 -3.26 0.73
C THR A 74 6.07 -3.97 0.61
N GLY A 75 6.42 -4.73 1.63
CA GLY A 75 7.68 -5.49 1.62
C GLY A 75 7.95 -6.18 2.95
N GLY A 76 9.00 -7.00 2.95
CA GLY A 76 9.38 -7.81 4.11
C GLY A 76 8.82 -9.23 4.06
N ALA A 77 9.22 -10.06 5.03
CA ALA A 77 8.89 -11.48 5.05
C ALA A 77 7.38 -11.70 5.25
N GLY A 78 6.74 -12.34 4.27
CA GLY A 78 5.31 -12.64 4.31
C GLY A 78 4.40 -11.42 4.13
N ALA A 79 4.91 -10.35 3.51
CA ALA A 79 4.11 -9.20 3.16
C ALA A 79 3.02 -9.56 2.13
N PHE A 80 1.88 -8.90 2.23
CA PHE A 80 0.75 -9.11 1.32
C PHE A 80 0.00 -7.80 1.03
N VAL A 81 -0.77 -7.84 -0.06
CA VAL A 81 -1.68 -6.77 -0.46
C VAL A 81 -3.10 -7.32 -0.53
N ILE A 82 -4.07 -6.62 0.03
CA ILE A 82 -5.50 -6.91 -0.08
C ILE A 82 -6.18 -5.70 -0.71
N PRO A 83 -6.43 -5.69 -2.03
CA PRO A 83 -7.15 -4.61 -2.68
C PRO A 83 -8.60 -4.57 -2.21
N VAL A 84 -9.11 -3.36 -1.95
CA VAL A 84 -10.50 -3.09 -1.58
C VAL A 84 -11.15 -2.29 -2.70
N ASN A 85 -11.98 -2.95 -3.51
CA ASN A 85 -12.60 -2.33 -4.68
C ASN A 85 -13.90 -1.58 -4.34
N ASP A 86 -14.50 -1.89 -3.19
CA ASP A 86 -15.73 -1.29 -2.71
C ASP A 86 -15.72 -1.18 -1.19
N TRP A 87 -16.29 -0.11 -0.64
CA TRP A 87 -16.36 0.11 0.80
C TRP A 87 -17.09 -1.00 1.56
N SER A 88 -18.04 -1.68 0.93
CA SER A 88 -18.72 -2.83 1.54
C SER A 88 -17.79 -4.01 1.79
N GLN A 89 -16.68 -4.11 1.07
CA GLN A 89 -15.66 -5.16 1.22
C GLN A 89 -14.65 -4.86 2.34
N PHE A 90 -14.59 -3.61 2.81
CA PHE A 90 -13.57 -3.19 3.78
C PHE A 90 -13.59 -4.00 5.09
N PRO A 91 -14.76 -4.28 5.72
CA PRO A 91 -14.79 -5.10 6.94
C PRO A 91 -14.23 -6.51 6.73
N GLU A 92 -14.53 -7.12 5.57
CA GLU A 92 -14.03 -8.44 5.24
C GLU A 92 -12.52 -8.43 4.93
N ALA A 93 -12.03 -7.40 4.25
CA ALA A 93 -10.60 -7.22 4.01
C ALA A 93 -9.82 -7.11 5.33
N ILE A 94 -10.32 -6.34 6.29
CA ILE A 94 -9.73 -6.24 7.64
C ILE A 94 -9.78 -7.58 8.36
N ARG A 95 -10.90 -8.29 8.32
CA ARG A 95 -11.02 -9.62 8.92
C ARG A 95 -10.01 -10.60 8.35
N ARG A 96 -9.85 -10.65 7.03
CA ARG A 96 -8.87 -11.50 6.34
C ARG A 96 -7.45 -11.15 6.73
N LYS A 97 -7.15 -9.86 6.73
CA LYS A 97 -5.84 -9.35 7.17
C LYS A 97 -5.50 -9.87 8.57
N LEU A 98 -6.40 -9.71 9.54
CA LEU A 98 -6.18 -10.18 10.91
C LEU A 98 -5.99 -11.69 10.98
N ILE A 99 -6.74 -12.47 10.21
CA ILE A 99 -6.57 -13.93 10.16
C ILE A 99 -5.17 -14.29 9.63
N LEU A 100 -4.70 -13.67 8.56
CA LEU A 100 -3.37 -13.91 7.99
C LEU A 100 -2.25 -13.59 8.99
N GLU A 101 -2.41 -12.53 9.74
CA GLU A 101 -1.43 -12.09 10.73
C GLU A 101 -1.40 -12.99 11.98
N LEU A 102 -2.56 -13.36 12.49
CA LEU A 102 -2.68 -14.15 13.71
C LEU A 102 -2.45 -15.64 13.47
N ALA A 103 -2.99 -16.18 12.38
CA ALA A 103 -2.89 -17.60 12.09
C ALA A 103 -1.53 -18.00 11.51
N GLY A 104 -0.77 -17.06 10.97
CA GLY A 104 0.51 -17.32 10.29
C GLY A 104 0.40 -18.28 9.10
N THR A 105 -0.83 -18.58 8.67
CA THR A 105 -1.13 -19.53 7.59
C THR A 105 -1.49 -18.75 6.33
N TRP A 106 -0.76 -19.00 5.27
CA TRP A 106 -1.01 -18.44 3.96
C TRP A 106 -2.24 -19.11 3.31
N PRO A 107 -3.15 -18.37 2.66
CA PRO A 107 -4.25 -18.98 1.90
C PRO A 107 -3.67 -19.88 0.82
N LYS A 108 -4.26 -21.07 0.66
CA LYS A 108 -3.84 -21.98 -0.42
C LYS A 108 -4.16 -21.33 -1.77
N PRO A 109 -3.24 -21.42 -2.76
CA PRO A 109 -3.53 -20.99 -4.12
C PRO A 109 -4.78 -21.72 -4.64
N GLY A 110 -5.79 -20.99 -5.12
CA GLY A 110 -7.00 -21.56 -5.70
C GLY A 110 -8.33 -21.12 -5.06
N GLY A 111 -8.30 -20.32 -4.01
CA GLY A 111 -9.50 -19.62 -3.51
C GLY A 111 -9.81 -18.36 -4.33
N THR A 112 -11.08 -17.95 -4.34
CA THR A 112 -11.54 -16.67 -4.91
C THR A 112 -11.02 -15.44 -4.14
N ASP A 113 -10.08 -15.66 -3.25
CA ASP A 113 -9.55 -14.66 -2.33
C ASP A 113 -8.42 -13.89 -2.99
N VAL A 114 -8.66 -12.62 -3.25
CA VAL A 114 -7.68 -11.71 -3.84
C VAL A 114 -6.71 -11.25 -2.75
N VAL A 115 -5.84 -12.16 -2.33
CA VAL A 115 -4.66 -11.83 -1.50
C VAL A 115 -3.45 -12.02 -2.39
N VAL A 116 -2.76 -10.95 -2.70
CA VAL A 116 -1.58 -10.99 -3.55
C VAL A 116 -0.34 -11.05 -2.66
N PRO A 117 0.41 -12.17 -2.68
CA PRO A 117 1.73 -12.22 -2.06
C PRO A 117 2.64 -11.20 -2.74
N VAL A 118 3.35 -10.42 -1.97
CA VAL A 118 4.34 -9.50 -2.52
C VAL A 118 5.52 -10.31 -3.04
N GLN A 119 5.60 -10.47 -4.34
CA GLN A 119 6.75 -10.97 -5.07
C GLN A 119 7.38 -9.80 -5.83
N ALA A 120 8.67 -9.88 -6.11
CA ALA A 120 9.32 -8.87 -6.95
C ALA A 120 8.56 -8.78 -8.29
N SER A 121 7.88 -7.66 -8.51
CA SER A 121 7.15 -7.39 -9.75
C SER A 121 8.16 -7.06 -10.85
N GLU A 122 8.11 -7.77 -11.97
CA GLU A 122 8.89 -7.40 -13.17
C GLU A 122 8.30 -6.20 -13.92
N ALA A 123 7.09 -5.77 -13.58
CA ALA A 123 6.50 -4.56 -14.17
C ALA A 123 7.21 -3.32 -13.62
N ALA A 124 7.67 -2.46 -14.50
CA ALA A 124 8.28 -1.18 -14.14
C ALA A 124 7.19 -0.20 -13.62
N VAL A 125 6.79 -0.38 -12.36
CA VAL A 125 5.88 0.53 -11.69
C VAL A 125 6.66 1.76 -11.24
N ASP A 126 6.13 2.93 -11.54
CA ASP A 126 6.75 4.17 -11.12
C ASP A 126 6.39 4.52 -9.67
N CYS A 127 7.29 4.23 -8.77
CA CYS A 127 7.12 4.51 -7.35
C CYS A 127 7.06 6.00 -6.98
N ARG A 128 7.40 6.89 -7.92
CA ARG A 128 7.37 8.35 -7.74
C ARG A 128 6.19 9.02 -8.46
N ILE A 129 5.22 8.25 -8.89
CA ILE A 129 4.07 8.77 -9.64
C ILE A 129 3.29 9.83 -8.86
N GLY A 130 3.10 9.63 -7.56
CA GLY A 130 2.32 10.55 -6.73
C GLY A 130 3.02 11.88 -6.52
N GLU A 131 4.32 11.90 -6.29
CA GLU A 131 5.12 13.12 -6.16
C GLU A 131 5.11 13.92 -7.48
N ARG A 132 5.21 13.22 -8.64
CA ARG A 132 5.12 13.89 -9.94
C ARG A 132 3.74 14.49 -10.21
N MET A 133 2.68 13.74 -9.89
CA MET A 133 1.30 14.25 -10.02
C MET A 133 1.09 15.48 -9.14
N TRP A 134 1.64 15.47 -7.94
CA TRP A 134 1.56 16.60 -7.01
C TRP A 134 2.31 17.83 -7.55
N GLN A 135 3.54 17.65 -8.07
CA GLN A 135 4.31 18.72 -8.70
C GLN A 135 3.58 19.35 -9.88
N GLN A 136 3.04 18.54 -10.80
CA GLN A 136 2.26 19.02 -11.95
C GLN A 136 1.03 19.82 -11.51
N ARG A 137 0.41 19.44 -10.40
CA ARG A 137 -0.73 20.18 -9.83
C ARG A 137 -0.31 21.53 -9.27
N LEU A 138 0.80 21.59 -8.57
CA LEU A 138 1.36 22.83 -8.05
C LEU A 138 1.74 23.80 -9.17
N GLU A 139 2.36 23.31 -10.24
CA GLU A 139 2.69 24.11 -11.44
C GLU A 139 1.45 24.69 -12.13
N ARG A 140 0.37 23.90 -12.19
CA ARG A 140 -0.91 24.36 -12.74
C ARG A 140 -1.56 25.45 -11.89
N TRP A 141 -1.36 25.40 -10.58
CA TRP A 141 -1.95 26.35 -9.65
C TRP A 141 -1.11 27.63 -9.49
N ASN A 142 0.18 27.55 -9.76
CA ASN A 142 1.11 28.67 -9.68
C ASN A 142 2.00 28.69 -10.94
N PRO A 143 1.42 29.02 -12.14
CA PRO A 143 2.18 29.04 -13.38
C PRO A 143 3.34 30.01 -13.30
N PRO A 144 4.51 29.70 -13.84
CA PRO A 144 5.63 30.63 -13.92
C PRO A 144 5.22 31.86 -14.72
N ASN A 145 5.53 33.07 -14.23
CA ASN A 145 5.34 34.34 -14.92
C ASN A 145 6.13 34.39 -16.22
#